data_ac3730928e9bd54cf49dfbd265557b8a
#
_entry.id   ac3730928e9bd54cf49dfbd265557b8a
#
_cell.length_a   1.000
_cell.length_b   1.000
_cell.length_c   1.000
_cell.angle_alpha   90.00
_cell.angle_beta   90.00
_cell.angle_gamma   90.00
#
_symmetry.space_group_name_H-M   'P 1'
#
loop_
_entity.id
_entity.type
_entity.pdbx_description
1 polymer ?
#
loop_
_entity_poly.entity_id
_entity_poly.type
_entity_poly.pdbx_seq_one_letter_code
_entity_poly.pdbx_strand_id
1 'polypeptide(L)'
;ITLGGESLKAQNQDQVRERIGLVSQNTYFFNTSIYENLRFARKKVTREEVEAACKSAQIHEFILSLPKGYDTLIGEQGLRLSGGERQRLAIARALIKDAPILILDEPTANLDPLTEGQVLETLFKVMKQKTSLLITHRLIGLEHMDEILVMNHGQIVERGSHSQLTDQDSFYRHLLYLQNRILAG
;
A
#
# COMPACT_ATOMS: atom_id res chain seq x y z
N ILE A 1 -4.63 13.80 -16.75
CA ILE A 1 -3.80 13.71 -15.53
C ILE A 1 -2.48 14.41 -15.81
N THR A 2 -2.03 15.22 -14.86
CA THR A 2 -0.76 15.93 -14.90
C THR A 2 0.11 15.53 -13.71
N LEU A 3 1.42 15.57 -13.87
CA LEU A 3 2.40 15.39 -12.82
C LEU A 3 3.39 16.57 -12.86
N GLY A 4 3.44 17.36 -11.77
CA GLY A 4 4.24 18.57 -11.74
C GLY A 4 3.80 19.64 -12.76
N GLY A 5 2.49 19.69 -13.08
CA GLY A 5 1.92 20.62 -14.07
C GLY A 5 1.99 20.13 -15.53
N GLU A 6 2.75 19.08 -15.82
CA GLU A 6 2.89 18.52 -17.17
C GLU A 6 2.00 17.29 -17.38
N SER A 7 1.43 17.15 -18.59
CA SER A 7 0.62 16.00 -18.95
C SER A 7 1.43 14.70 -18.88
N LEU A 8 0.89 13.65 -18.26
CA LEU A 8 1.55 12.33 -18.24
C LEU A 8 1.82 11.77 -19.65
N LYS A 9 1.00 12.16 -20.65
CA LYS A 9 1.20 11.72 -22.05
C LYS A 9 2.43 12.36 -22.70
N ALA A 10 2.89 13.50 -22.20
CA ALA A 10 4.04 14.22 -22.72
C ALA A 10 5.36 13.82 -22.02
N GLN A 11 5.27 13.13 -20.89
CA GLN A 11 6.44 12.74 -20.10
C GLN A 11 6.99 11.37 -20.54
N ASN A 12 8.28 11.15 -20.30
CA ASN A 12 8.89 9.84 -20.48
C ASN A 12 8.31 8.84 -19.46
N GLN A 13 7.72 7.74 -19.96
CA GLN A 13 7.02 6.76 -19.14
C GLN A 13 7.94 6.09 -18.09
N ASP A 14 9.21 5.86 -18.42
CA ASP A 14 10.14 5.22 -17.47
C ASP A 14 10.49 6.17 -16.32
N GLN A 15 10.69 7.45 -16.61
CA GLN A 15 10.89 8.47 -15.58
C GLN A 15 9.65 8.64 -14.69
N VAL A 16 8.45 8.59 -15.26
CA VAL A 16 7.20 8.60 -14.47
C VAL A 16 7.11 7.37 -13.58
N ARG A 17 7.40 6.17 -14.12
CA ARG A 17 7.39 4.93 -13.33
C ARG A 17 8.42 4.94 -12.19
N GLU A 18 9.60 5.53 -12.40
CA GLU A 18 10.60 5.67 -11.34
C GLU A 18 10.11 6.50 -10.16
N ARG A 19 9.27 7.51 -10.42
CA ARG A 19 8.71 8.42 -9.41
C ARG A 19 7.49 7.86 -8.67
N ILE A 20 6.93 6.72 -9.08
CA ILE A 20 5.71 6.16 -8.50
C ILE A 20 6.02 4.82 -7.84
N GLY A 21 5.80 4.72 -6.53
CA GLY A 21 5.69 3.46 -5.81
C GLY A 21 4.24 2.96 -5.88
N LEU A 22 4.05 1.69 -6.24
CA LEU A 22 2.72 1.10 -6.37
C LEU A 22 2.62 -0.15 -5.51
N VAL A 23 1.60 -0.21 -4.66
CA VAL A 23 1.08 -1.43 -4.06
C VAL A 23 -0.27 -1.70 -4.70
N SER A 24 -0.37 -2.72 -5.54
CA SER A 24 -1.61 -3.13 -6.18
C SER A 24 -2.24 -4.31 -5.45
N GLN A 25 -3.55 -4.47 -5.58
CA GLN A 25 -4.29 -5.60 -5.03
C GLN A 25 -3.71 -6.95 -5.48
N ASN A 26 -3.30 -7.06 -6.75
CA ASN A 26 -2.70 -8.25 -7.35
C ASN A 26 -1.24 -7.97 -7.72
N THR A 27 -0.36 -7.97 -6.73
CA THR A 27 1.07 -7.75 -6.97
C THR A 27 1.72 -8.99 -7.58
N TYR A 28 2.41 -8.81 -8.70
CA TYR A 28 3.18 -9.86 -9.36
C TYR A 28 4.54 -10.06 -8.68
N PHE A 29 4.91 -11.33 -8.48
CA PHE A 29 6.22 -11.77 -8.02
C PHE A 29 6.85 -12.72 -9.04
N PHE A 30 8.15 -12.57 -9.26
CA PHE A 30 8.93 -13.42 -10.15
C PHE A 30 9.26 -14.76 -9.48
N ASN A 31 9.44 -15.81 -10.29
CA ASN A 31 9.89 -17.11 -9.81
C ASN A 31 11.38 -17.08 -9.43
N THR A 32 11.68 -16.37 -8.35
CA THR A 32 13.03 -16.23 -7.80
C THR A 32 12.94 -16.12 -6.26
N SER A 33 14.06 -15.82 -5.59
CA SER A 33 14.07 -15.68 -4.14
C SER A 33 13.28 -14.44 -3.67
N ILE A 34 12.90 -14.44 -2.38
CA ILE A 34 12.30 -13.27 -1.72
C ILE A 34 13.24 -12.07 -1.87
N TYR A 35 14.52 -12.23 -1.61
CA TYR A 35 15.51 -11.17 -1.70
C TYR A 35 15.57 -10.54 -3.10
N GLU A 36 15.66 -11.35 -4.14
CA GLU A 36 15.69 -10.83 -5.51
C GLU A 36 14.38 -10.13 -5.89
N ASN A 37 13.23 -10.65 -5.47
CA ASN A 37 11.94 -9.98 -5.69
C ASN A 37 11.89 -8.59 -5.04
N LEU A 38 12.49 -8.41 -3.89
CA LEU A 38 12.57 -7.11 -3.21
C LEU A 38 13.59 -6.18 -3.88
N ARG A 39 14.74 -6.74 -4.32
CA ARG A 39 15.80 -6.01 -5.00
C ARG A 39 15.38 -5.38 -6.34
N PHE A 40 14.39 -5.93 -7.02
CA PHE A 40 13.83 -5.33 -8.24
C PHE A 40 13.25 -3.92 -8.03
N ALA A 41 12.92 -3.56 -6.81
CA ALA A 41 12.36 -2.24 -6.50
C ALA A 41 13.38 -1.11 -6.69
N ARG A 42 14.67 -1.37 -6.38
CA ARG A 42 15.78 -0.39 -6.48
C ARG A 42 17.09 -1.10 -6.73
N LYS A 43 17.82 -0.72 -7.80
CA LYS A 43 19.06 -1.40 -8.26
C LYS A 43 20.17 -1.48 -7.22
N LYS A 44 20.32 -0.45 -6.37
CA LYS A 44 21.39 -0.34 -5.37
C LYS A 44 20.81 -0.34 -3.96
N VAL A 45 20.04 -1.37 -3.61
CA VAL A 45 19.54 -1.55 -2.25
C VAL A 45 20.50 -2.44 -1.46
N THR A 46 20.80 -2.06 -0.19
CA THR A 46 21.58 -2.89 0.71
C THR A 46 20.73 -3.96 1.39
N ARG A 47 21.38 -4.95 1.97
CA ARG A 47 20.69 -6.01 2.74
C ARG A 47 19.94 -5.43 3.92
N GLU A 48 20.56 -4.49 4.63
CA GLU A 48 20.01 -3.82 5.79
C GLU A 48 18.75 -3.02 5.45
N GLU A 49 18.76 -2.32 4.30
CA GLU A 49 17.58 -1.59 3.80
C GLU A 49 16.43 -2.54 3.47
N VAL A 50 16.72 -3.70 2.86
CA VAL A 50 15.71 -4.73 2.58
C VAL A 50 15.11 -5.26 3.88
N GLU A 51 15.93 -5.59 4.87
CA GLU A 51 15.48 -6.09 6.15
C GLU A 51 14.66 -5.04 6.93
N ALA A 52 15.09 -3.78 6.92
CA ALA A 52 14.35 -2.69 7.55
C ALA A 52 12.95 -2.51 6.91
N ALA A 53 12.86 -2.55 5.58
CA ALA A 53 11.58 -2.48 4.88
C ALA A 53 10.68 -3.69 5.20
N CYS A 54 11.25 -4.89 5.30
CA CYS A 54 10.51 -6.09 5.68
C CYS A 54 10.02 -6.04 7.13
N LYS A 55 10.80 -5.49 8.06
CA LYS A 55 10.37 -5.25 9.45
C LYS A 55 9.21 -4.27 9.48
N SER A 56 9.32 -3.16 8.77
CA SER A 56 8.25 -2.16 8.66
C SER A 56 6.97 -2.72 8.05
N ALA A 57 7.08 -3.62 7.07
CA ALA A 57 5.93 -4.31 6.46
C ALA A 57 5.46 -5.55 7.26
N GLN A 58 5.97 -5.80 8.47
CA GLN A 58 5.59 -6.94 9.32
C GLN A 58 5.74 -8.31 8.66
N ILE A 59 6.78 -8.50 7.81
CA ILE A 59 7.04 -9.76 7.09
C ILE A 59 8.39 -10.39 7.44
N HIS A 60 9.27 -9.66 8.14
CA HIS A 60 10.63 -10.08 8.44
C HIS A 60 10.70 -11.41 9.22
N GLU A 61 9.95 -11.53 10.31
CA GLU A 61 9.94 -12.71 11.16
C GLU A 61 9.43 -13.95 10.42
N PHE A 62 8.40 -13.78 9.57
CA PHE A 62 7.94 -14.84 8.69
C PHE A 62 9.05 -15.28 7.74
N ILE A 63 9.77 -14.34 7.10
CA ILE A 63 10.89 -14.69 6.20
C ILE A 63 11.97 -15.47 6.94
N LEU A 64 12.32 -15.07 8.16
CA LEU A 64 13.34 -15.78 8.97
C LEU A 64 12.89 -17.17 9.41
N SER A 65 11.59 -17.43 9.54
CA SER A 65 11.05 -18.75 9.87
C SER A 65 11.15 -19.76 8.71
N LEU A 66 11.38 -19.28 7.48
CA LEU A 66 11.53 -20.14 6.31
C LEU A 66 12.91 -20.83 6.31
N PRO A 67 13.05 -22.09 5.82
CA PRO A 67 14.30 -22.84 5.85
C PRO A 67 15.51 -22.16 5.19
N LYS A 68 15.26 -21.30 4.21
CA LYS A 68 16.29 -20.53 3.48
C LYS A 68 16.16 -19.01 3.69
N GLY A 69 15.34 -18.58 4.66
CA GLY A 69 15.11 -17.17 4.92
C GLY A 69 14.81 -16.37 3.64
N TYR A 70 15.53 -15.29 3.44
CA TYR A 70 15.41 -14.43 2.25
C TYR A 70 15.77 -15.12 0.92
N ASP A 71 16.51 -16.21 0.93
CA ASP A 71 16.89 -16.97 -0.27
C ASP A 71 15.83 -18.02 -0.65
N THR A 72 14.70 -18.05 0.06
CA THR A 72 13.57 -18.93 -0.25
C THR A 72 12.94 -18.54 -1.58
N LEU A 73 12.78 -19.52 -2.49
CA LEU A 73 12.09 -19.37 -3.75
C LEU A 73 10.58 -19.34 -3.52
N ILE A 74 9.91 -18.28 -3.97
CA ILE A 74 8.47 -18.09 -3.75
C ILE A 74 7.57 -18.65 -4.86
N GLY A 75 8.16 -19.22 -5.92
CA GLY A 75 7.44 -19.80 -7.05
C GLY A 75 6.86 -18.72 -7.98
N GLU A 76 6.21 -19.17 -9.06
CA GLU A 76 5.55 -18.27 -10.00
C GLU A 76 4.43 -17.50 -9.29
N GLN A 77 4.37 -16.19 -9.52
CA GLN A 77 3.38 -15.28 -8.94
C GLN A 77 3.27 -15.33 -7.39
N GLY A 78 4.28 -15.88 -6.70
CA GLY A 78 4.24 -16.02 -5.25
C GLY A 78 3.26 -17.09 -4.75
N LEU A 79 2.99 -18.13 -5.54
CA LEU A 79 2.02 -19.20 -5.22
C LEU A 79 2.27 -19.92 -3.88
N ARG A 80 3.50 -19.84 -3.36
CA ARG A 80 3.90 -20.43 -2.07
C ARG A 80 3.63 -19.53 -0.87
N LEU A 81 3.13 -18.31 -1.09
CA LEU A 81 2.79 -17.34 -0.06
C LEU A 81 1.28 -17.23 0.10
N SER A 82 0.81 -17.05 1.33
CA SER A 82 -0.57 -16.65 1.60
C SER A 82 -0.88 -15.25 1.02
N GLY A 83 -2.15 -14.88 0.94
CA GLY A 83 -2.57 -13.56 0.48
C GLY A 83 -1.94 -12.44 1.32
N GLY A 84 -1.95 -12.58 2.66
CA GLY A 84 -1.36 -11.60 3.58
C GLY A 84 0.16 -11.49 3.46
N GLU A 85 0.88 -12.59 3.27
CA GLU A 85 2.33 -12.58 3.05
C GLU A 85 2.71 -11.89 1.74
N ARG A 86 1.97 -12.18 0.66
CA ARG A 86 2.14 -11.47 -0.62
C ARG A 86 1.93 -9.97 -0.47
N GLN A 87 0.87 -9.58 0.24
CA GLN A 87 0.55 -8.17 0.45
C GLN A 87 1.64 -7.44 1.23
N ARG A 88 2.11 -8.01 2.37
CA ARG A 88 3.20 -7.45 3.15
C ARG A 88 4.52 -7.37 2.36
N LEU A 89 4.80 -8.38 1.53
CA LEU A 89 5.98 -8.36 0.66
C LEU A 89 5.88 -7.27 -0.42
N ALA A 90 4.68 -7.03 -0.97
CA ALA A 90 4.42 -5.94 -1.90
C ALA A 90 4.63 -4.57 -1.25
N ILE A 91 4.19 -4.41 -0.01
CA ILE A 91 4.42 -3.19 0.78
C ILE A 91 5.91 -3.00 1.03
N ALA A 92 6.64 -4.03 1.47
CA ALA A 92 8.10 -3.95 1.65
C ALA A 92 8.79 -3.49 0.34
N ARG A 93 8.37 -4.01 -0.80
CA ARG A 93 8.89 -3.61 -2.11
C ARG A 93 8.62 -2.14 -2.43
N ALA A 94 7.45 -1.62 -2.10
CA ALA A 94 7.13 -0.22 -2.28
C ALA A 94 7.93 0.70 -1.35
N LEU A 95 8.17 0.27 -0.10
CA LEU A 95 9.04 0.98 0.86
C LEU A 95 10.49 1.04 0.37
N ILE A 96 11.04 -0.07 -0.17
CA ILE A 96 12.38 -0.13 -0.74
C ILE A 96 12.53 0.82 -1.94
N LYS A 97 11.50 0.92 -2.77
CA LYS A 97 11.51 1.83 -3.93
C LYS A 97 11.66 3.29 -3.52
N ASP A 98 11.10 3.66 -2.40
CA ASP A 98 11.17 5.00 -1.79
C ASP A 98 10.84 6.14 -2.76
N ALA A 99 9.85 5.92 -3.63
CA ALA A 99 9.42 6.88 -4.63
C ALA A 99 8.68 8.08 -3.97
N PRO A 100 8.75 9.30 -4.55
CA PRO A 100 8.07 10.49 -4.02
C PRO A 100 6.55 10.45 -4.11
N ILE A 101 6.01 9.61 -5.00
CA ILE A 101 4.56 9.38 -5.15
C ILE A 101 4.27 7.95 -4.77
N LEU A 102 3.26 7.74 -3.94
CA LEU A 102 2.84 6.42 -3.49
C LEU A 102 1.37 6.18 -3.85
N ILE A 103 1.11 5.12 -4.61
CA ILE A 103 -0.24 4.66 -4.93
C ILE A 103 -0.46 3.33 -4.21
N LEU A 104 -1.48 3.30 -3.37
CA LEU A 104 -1.86 2.15 -2.56
C LEU A 104 -3.28 1.74 -2.95
N ASP A 105 -3.40 0.60 -3.62
CA ASP A 105 -4.68 0.05 -4.06
C ASP A 105 -5.03 -1.17 -3.21
N GLU A 106 -5.96 -0.98 -2.28
CA GLU A 106 -6.38 -1.98 -1.27
C GLU A 106 -5.18 -2.61 -0.52
N PRO A 107 -4.28 -1.80 0.08
CA PRO A 107 -2.98 -2.30 0.56
C PRO A 107 -3.09 -3.28 1.74
N THR A 108 -4.25 -3.38 2.40
CA THR A 108 -4.46 -4.23 3.58
C THR A 108 -5.60 -5.24 3.42
N ALA A 109 -6.15 -5.40 2.22
CA ALA A 109 -7.33 -6.23 1.97
C ALA A 109 -7.25 -7.69 2.45
N ASN A 110 -6.04 -8.26 2.48
CA ASN A 110 -5.80 -9.67 2.83
C ASN A 110 -5.11 -9.85 4.19
N LEU A 111 -5.13 -8.83 5.04
CA LEU A 111 -4.49 -8.86 6.36
C LEU A 111 -5.52 -9.13 7.46
N ASP A 112 -5.08 -9.82 8.51
CA ASP A 112 -5.82 -9.90 9.77
C ASP A 112 -5.83 -8.55 10.48
N PRO A 113 -6.81 -8.26 11.36
CA PRO A 113 -6.98 -6.93 11.96
C PRO A 113 -5.76 -6.41 12.73
N LEU A 114 -5.01 -7.29 13.41
CA LEU A 114 -3.83 -6.90 14.18
C LEU A 114 -2.69 -6.47 13.25
N THR A 115 -2.39 -7.30 12.26
CA THR A 115 -1.37 -7.00 11.23
C THR A 115 -1.76 -5.79 10.40
N GLU A 116 -3.04 -5.64 10.07
CA GLU A 116 -3.56 -4.47 9.35
C GLU A 116 -3.24 -3.17 10.09
N GLY A 117 -3.57 -3.08 11.38
CA GLY A 117 -3.29 -1.88 12.18
C GLY A 117 -1.81 -1.49 12.18
N GLN A 118 -0.91 -2.45 12.37
CA GLN A 118 0.55 -2.22 12.37
C GLN A 118 1.06 -1.75 11.01
N VAL A 119 0.56 -2.35 9.93
CA VAL A 119 0.93 -1.98 8.56
C VAL A 119 0.41 -0.60 8.21
N LEU A 120 -0.85 -0.29 8.53
CA LEU A 120 -1.43 1.03 8.29
C LEU A 120 -0.67 2.13 9.03
N GLU A 121 -0.32 1.93 10.30
CA GLU A 121 0.50 2.88 11.07
C GLU A 121 1.82 3.20 10.35
N THR A 122 2.48 2.15 9.83
CA THR A 122 3.73 2.32 9.05
C THR A 122 3.47 3.08 7.75
N LEU A 123 2.43 2.71 7.01
CA LEU A 123 2.08 3.38 5.76
C LEU A 123 1.76 4.85 5.98
N PHE A 124 0.98 5.21 7.00
CA PHE A 124 0.65 6.60 7.30
C PHE A 124 1.90 7.43 7.67
N LYS A 125 2.86 6.84 8.40
CA LYS A 125 4.15 7.51 8.66
C LYS A 125 4.92 7.82 7.38
N VAL A 126 4.95 6.89 6.44
CA VAL A 126 5.62 7.07 5.14
C VAL A 126 4.86 8.06 4.24
N MET A 127 3.53 7.99 4.23
CA MET A 127 2.66 8.86 3.42
C MET A 127 2.81 10.34 3.78
N LYS A 128 3.03 10.69 5.05
CA LYS A 128 3.22 12.08 5.51
C LYS A 128 4.34 12.84 4.77
N GLN A 129 5.28 12.15 4.18
CA GLN A 129 6.42 12.73 3.47
C GLN A 129 6.32 12.63 1.95
N LYS A 130 5.18 12.14 1.42
CA LYS A 130 5.00 11.81 0.02
C LYS A 130 3.65 12.29 -0.49
N THR A 131 3.55 12.51 -1.80
CA THR A 131 2.24 12.60 -2.45
C THR A 131 1.64 11.19 -2.51
N SER A 132 0.54 10.96 -1.81
CA SER A 132 -0.01 9.63 -1.65
C SER A 132 -1.46 9.56 -2.11
N LEU A 133 -1.80 8.49 -2.83
CA LEU A 133 -3.16 8.12 -3.22
C LEU A 133 -3.48 6.76 -2.59
N LEU A 134 -4.40 6.76 -1.64
CA LEU A 134 -4.92 5.55 -1.03
C LEU A 134 -6.30 5.23 -1.61
N ILE A 135 -6.44 4.07 -2.22
CA ILE A 135 -7.71 3.53 -2.72
C ILE A 135 -8.11 2.41 -1.76
N THR A 136 -9.27 2.54 -1.13
CA THR A 136 -9.74 1.56 -0.15
C THR A 136 -11.25 1.60 0.01
N HIS A 137 -11.84 0.49 0.37
CA HIS A 137 -13.21 0.40 0.87
C HIS A 137 -13.26 0.36 2.41
N ARG A 138 -12.10 0.33 3.07
CA ARG A 138 -11.97 0.38 4.53
C ARG A 138 -11.74 1.82 4.98
N LEU A 139 -12.54 2.29 5.93
CA LEU A 139 -12.54 3.69 6.36
C LEU A 139 -11.61 3.94 7.57
N ILE A 140 -10.84 2.93 7.99
CA ILE A 140 -9.92 3.02 9.13
C ILE A 140 -8.72 3.90 8.73
N GLY A 141 -8.43 4.92 9.56
CA GLY A 141 -7.27 5.79 9.39
C GLY A 141 -7.45 6.89 8.35
N LEU A 142 -8.64 7.04 7.74
CA LEU A 142 -8.89 8.10 6.77
C LEU A 142 -8.88 9.51 7.39
N GLU A 143 -8.95 9.62 8.72
CA GLU A 143 -8.73 10.87 9.45
C GLU A 143 -7.31 11.44 9.28
N HIS A 144 -6.36 10.63 8.82
CA HIS A 144 -4.99 11.05 8.51
C HIS A 144 -4.81 11.59 7.09
N MET A 145 -5.84 11.55 6.26
CA MET A 145 -5.81 12.03 4.88
C MET A 145 -6.13 13.52 4.79
N ASP A 146 -5.41 14.23 3.92
CA ASP A 146 -5.68 15.64 3.65
C ASP A 146 -7.02 15.83 2.97
N GLU A 147 -7.39 14.90 2.09
CA GLU A 147 -8.63 14.92 1.32
C GLU A 147 -9.15 13.52 1.06
N ILE A 148 -10.47 13.35 1.15
CA ILE A 148 -11.20 12.13 0.86
C ILE A 148 -12.11 12.40 -0.35
N LEU A 149 -12.05 11.52 -1.34
CA LEU A 149 -12.95 11.50 -2.49
C LEU A 149 -13.85 10.28 -2.39
N VAL A 150 -15.14 10.49 -2.20
CA VAL A 150 -16.13 9.41 -2.16
C VAL A 150 -16.63 9.15 -3.57
N MET A 151 -16.46 7.91 -4.03
CA MET A 151 -16.86 7.51 -5.37
C MET A 151 -18.08 6.60 -5.34
N ASN A 152 -19.02 6.86 -6.23
CA ASN A 152 -20.20 6.02 -6.46
C ASN A 152 -20.50 5.94 -7.96
N HIS A 153 -20.66 4.72 -8.49
CA HIS A 153 -20.89 4.47 -9.92
C HIS A 153 -19.91 5.21 -10.85
N GLY A 154 -18.62 5.27 -10.48
CA GLY A 154 -17.58 5.91 -11.28
C GLY A 154 -17.56 7.44 -11.23
N GLN A 155 -18.37 8.05 -10.37
CA GLN A 155 -18.44 9.50 -10.17
C GLN A 155 -18.01 9.87 -8.74
N ILE A 156 -17.37 11.02 -8.58
CA ILE A 156 -17.09 11.60 -7.27
C ILE A 156 -18.39 12.23 -6.78
N VAL A 157 -18.98 11.68 -5.73
CA VAL A 157 -20.23 12.15 -5.14
C VAL A 157 -20.01 13.06 -3.95
N GLU A 158 -18.91 12.91 -3.23
CA GLU A 158 -18.51 13.76 -2.11
C GLU A 158 -17.00 13.98 -2.12
N ARG A 159 -16.60 15.13 -1.57
CA ARG A 159 -15.20 15.51 -1.47
C ARG A 159 -14.99 16.41 -0.25
N GLY A 160 -13.96 16.14 0.55
CA GLY A 160 -13.62 16.95 1.72
C GLY A 160 -12.64 16.25 2.66
N SER A 161 -12.30 16.91 3.75
CA SER A 161 -11.57 16.27 4.85
C SER A 161 -12.48 15.31 5.64
N HIS A 162 -11.89 14.45 6.44
CA HIS A 162 -12.64 13.56 7.34
C HIS A 162 -13.64 14.33 8.21
N SER A 163 -13.20 15.43 8.85
CA SER A 163 -14.08 16.26 9.67
C SER A 163 -15.24 16.87 8.89
N GLN A 164 -14.97 17.45 7.72
CA GLN A 164 -16.04 18.04 6.88
C GLN A 164 -17.10 17.02 6.48
N LEU A 165 -16.67 15.79 6.13
CA LEU A 165 -17.58 14.74 5.69
C LEU A 165 -18.32 14.05 6.85
N THR A 166 -17.79 14.09 8.09
CA THR A 166 -18.47 13.55 9.27
C THR A 166 -19.42 14.53 9.94
N ASP A 167 -19.18 15.85 9.81
CA ASP A 167 -20.02 16.91 10.39
C ASP A 167 -21.33 17.12 9.63
N GLN A 168 -21.43 16.61 8.40
CA GLN A 168 -22.60 16.72 7.55
C GLN A 168 -23.38 15.41 7.49
N ASP A 169 -24.64 15.46 7.06
CA ASP A 169 -25.40 14.27 6.69
C ASP A 169 -24.94 13.80 5.30
N SER A 170 -23.84 13.04 5.29
CA SER A 170 -23.11 12.64 4.09
C SER A 170 -23.16 11.12 3.87
N PHE A 171 -22.96 10.71 2.63
CA PHE A 171 -22.82 9.29 2.29
C PHE A 171 -21.58 8.68 2.97
N TYR A 172 -20.48 9.44 3.08
CA TYR A 172 -19.29 9.03 3.84
C TYR A 172 -19.59 8.72 5.31
N ARG A 173 -20.32 9.62 6.00
CA ARG A 173 -20.74 9.42 7.40
C ARG A 173 -21.58 8.15 7.56
N HIS A 174 -22.49 7.91 6.61
CA HIS A 174 -23.31 6.71 6.62
C HIS A 174 -22.48 5.44 6.45
N LEU A 175 -21.51 5.43 5.53
CA LEU A 175 -20.58 4.31 5.35
C LEU A 175 -19.75 4.07 6.62
N LEU A 176 -19.23 5.13 7.25
CA LEU A 176 -18.47 5.04 8.50
C LEU A 176 -19.29 4.43 9.63
N TYR A 177 -20.55 4.85 9.76
CA TYR A 177 -21.48 4.30 10.75
C TYR A 177 -21.73 2.80 10.51
N LEU A 178 -21.96 2.37 9.27
CA LEU A 178 -22.17 0.97 8.92
C LEU A 178 -20.94 0.12 9.22
N GLN A 179 -19.75 0.60 8.86
CA GLN A 179 -18.51 -0.12 9.14
C GLN A 179 -18.26 -0.28 10.64
N ASN A 180 -18.46 0.78 11.44
CA ASN A 180 -18.28 0.71 12.89
C ASN A 180 -19.27 -0.26 13.56
N ARG A 181 -20.48 -0.37 13.06
CA ARG A 181 -21.45 -1.39 13.54
C ARG A 181 -21.01 -2.81 13.23
N ILE A 182 -20.43 -3.07 12.07
CA ILE A 182 -19.93 -4.41 11.69
C ILE A 182 -18.73 -4.81 12.57
N LEU A 183 -17.88 -3.84 12.93
CA LEU A 183 -16.71 -4.09 13.77
C LEU A 183 -17.04 -4.24 15.27
N ALA A 184 -18.19 -3.75 15.71
CA ALA A 184 -18.62 -3.78 17.11
C ALA A 184 -19.51 -4.99 17.47
N GLY A 185 -19.97 -5.79 16.52
CA GLY A 185 -20.80 -6.98 16.68
C GLY A 185 -20.05 -8.25 16.46
#